data_8d76f2a2bc62aa566c524454051ee376
#
_entry.id   8d76f2a2bc62aa566c524454051ee376
#
_cell.length_a   1.000
_cell.length_b   1.000
_cell.length_c   1.000
_cell.angle_alpha   90.00
_cell.angle_beta   90.00
_cell.angle_gamma   90.00
#
_symmetry.space_group_name_H-M   'P 1'
#
loop_
_entity.id
_entity.type
_entity.pdbx_description
1 polymer ?
#
loop_
_entity_poly.entity_id
_entity_poly.type
_entity_poly.pdbx_seq_one_letter_code
_entity_poly.pdbx_strand_id
1 'polypeptide(L)'
;PQGGVGEGYPLSYEKLTSVIAFYVVKDWHEACSLSIELLQNGIGHTMSLHTEDRNIVLEFSRKPASRILVNTGSALGGTGASTALPPAFTLGCGTLGGSSVSENVTPMHLVNIKKVAYGIKDCTTLIADDPTFNHPELLSVQQGCTPATCSTAAPAQNGYLSPAEYQQNNSGISYGVGC
;
A
#
# COMPACT_ATOMS: atom_id res chain seq x y z
N PRO A 1 32.43 -15.19 -7.83
CA PRO A 1 31.90 -13.83 -7.66
C PRO A 1 31.52 -13.22 -9.02
N GLN A 2 30.45 -12.45 -9.05
CA GLN A 2 30.02 -11.69 -10.23
C GLN A 2 30.68 -10.29 -10.16
N GLY A 3 31.13 -9.77 -11.33
CA GLY A 3 31.89 -8.52 -11.38
C GLY A 3 31.06 -7.24 -11.53
N GLY A 4 29.75 -7.35 -11.79
CA GLY A 4 28.87 -6.20 -12.00
C GLY A 4 27.39 -6.56 -12.08
N VAL A 5 26.55 -5.55 -12.31
CA VAL A 5 25.08 -5.64 -12.34
C VAL A 5 24.54 -5.03 -13.64
N GLY A 6 23.44 -5.55 -14.15
CA GLY A 6 22.74 -5.00 -15.29
C GLY A 6 23.26 -5.50 -16.64
N GLU A 7 23.22 -4.59 -17.62
CA GLU A 7 23.64 -4.92 -18.99
C GLU A 7 25.10 -5.36 -19.03
N GLY A 8 25.37 -6.45 -19.74
CA GLY A 8 26.68 -7.11 -19.76
C GLY A 8 26.94 -8.11 -18.63
N TYR A 9 26.05 -8.18 -17.63
CA TYR A 9 26.14 -9.10 -16.50
C TYR A 9 24.87 -9.95 -16.34
N PRO A 10 24.57 -10.87 -17.26
CA PRO A 10 23.28 -11.57 -17.32
C PRO A 10 23.00 -12.41 -16.07
N LEU A 11 24.01 -12.82 -15.31
CA LEU A 11 23.84 -13.56 -14.06
C LEU A 11 23.33 -12.65 -12.90
N SER A 12 23.32 -11.33 -13.06
CA SER A 12 22.76 -10.40 -12.08
C SER A 12 21.23 -10.36 -12.10
N TYR A 13 20.60 -10.80 -13.18
CA TYR A 13 19.15 -10.86 -13.29
C TYR A 13 18.57 -12.07 -12.56
N GLU A 14 17.28 -12.01 -12.24
CA GLU A 14 16.55 -13.14 -11.68
C GLU A 14 16.54 -14.33 -12.64
N LYS A 15 16.84 -15.52 -12.15
CA LYS A 15 16.98 -16.73 -12.97
C LYS A 15 15.92 -17.79 -12.67
N LEU A 16 15.18 -17.68 -11.59
CA LEU A 16 14.16 -18.63 -11.11
C LEU A 16 14.64 -20.10 -11.13
N THR A 17 15.90 -20.29 -10.80
CA THR A 17 16.59 -21.60 -10.74
C THR A 17 17.42 -21.69 -9.47
N SER A 18 18.10 -22.82 -9.25
CA SER A 18 19.05 -22.97 -8.16
C SER A 18 20.41 -22.27 -8.39
N VAL A 19 20.56 -21.52 -9.48
CA VAL A 19 21.75 -20.71 -9.76
C VAL A 19 21.54 -19.28 -9.28
N ILE A 20 22.43 -18.79 -8.41
CA ILE A 20 22.42 -17.44 -7.87
C ILE A 20 23.72 -16.70 -8.20
N ALA A 21 23.65 -15.39 -8.35
CA ALA A 21 24.82 -14.53 -8.38
C ALA A 21 25.36 -14.34 -6.95
N PHE A 22 26.65 -14.33 -6.78
CA PHE A 22 27.31 -14.12 -5.50
C PHE A 22 28.32 -12.98 -5.65
N TYR A 23 28.22 -12.01 -4.74
CA TYR A 23 29.07 -10.83 -4.69
C TYR A 23 29.82 -10.77 -3.37
N VAL A 24 31.06 -10.27 -3.42
CA VAL A 24 31.86 -9.98 -2.23
C VAL A 24 32.03 -8.48 -2.13
N VAL A 25 31.68 -7.91 -1.03
CA VAL A 25 31.73 -6.47 -0.74
C VAL A 25 32.55 -6.20 0.52
N LYS A 26 33.04 -4.98 0.69
CA LYS A 26 33.92 -4.61 1.80
C LYS A 26 33.18 -4.39 3.12
N ASP A 27 31.96 -3.87 3.04
CA ASP A 27 31.16 -3.50 4.20
C ASP A 27 29.65 -3.53 3.88
N TRP A 28 28.83 -3.31 4.90
CA TRP A 28 27.38 -3.33 4.76
C TRP A 28 26.84 -2.14 3.94
N HIS A 29 27.52 -1.00 3.84
CA HIS A 29 27.12 0.13 3.00
C HIS A 29 27.18 -0.24 1.53
N GLU A 30 28.28 -0.86 1.12
CA GLU A 30 28.45 -1.38 -0.24
C GLU A 30 27.44 -2.50 -0.52
N ALA A 31 27.21 -3.41 0.47
CA ALA A 31 26.18 -4.43 0.38
C ALA A 31 24.78 -3.83 0.14
N CYS A 32 24.44 -2.76 0.87
CA CYS A 32 23.16 -2.08 0.74
C CYS A 32 23.00 -1.46 -0.64
N SER A 33 23.98 -0.73 -1.13
CA SER A 33 23.96 -0.10 -2.45
C SER A 33 23.84 -1.12 -3.57
N LEU A 34 24.66 -2.17 -3.51
CA LEU A 34 24.62 -3.27 -4.48
C LEU A 34 23.29 -4.04 -4.46
N SER A 35 22.71 -4.23 -3.28
CA SER A 35 21.40 -4.88 -3.15
C SER A 35 20.29 -4.09 -3.84
N ILE A 36 20.34 -2.75 -3.79
CA ILE A 36 19.38 -1.89 -4.48
C ILE A 36 19.56 -2.00 -6.00
N GLU A 37 20.79 -1.99 -6.48
CA GLU A 37 21.08 -2.19 -7.91
C GLU A 37 20.59 -3.56 -8.39
N LEU A 38 20.77 -4.59 -7.59
CA LEU A 38 20.32 -5.96 -7.89
C LEU A 38 18.80 -6.14 -7.90
N LEU A 39 18.05 -5.28 -7.20
CA LEU A 39 16.59 -5.34 -7.24
C LEU A 39 16.04 -5.11 -8.65
N GLN A 40 16.62 -4.19 -9.42
CA GLN A 40 16.26 -3.95 -10.84
C GLN A 40 14.75 -4.02 -11.08
N ASN A 41 14.27 -4.97 -11.89
CA ASN A 41 12.86 -5.19 -12.20
C ASN A 41 12.05 -5.72 -11.00
N GLY A 42 12.71 -6.18 -9.94
CA GLY A 42 12.12 -6.59 -8.67
C GLY A 42 12.04 -5.47 -7.62
N ILE A 43 12.27 -4.22 -8.01
CA ILE A 43 12.18 -3.09 -7.09
C ILE A 43 10.84 -3.09 -6.34
N GLY A 44 10.88 -2.79 -5.05
CA GLY A 44 9.70 -2.87 -4.19
C GLY A 44 9.39 -4.26 -3.64
N HIS A 45 10.08 -5.33 -4.08
CA HIS A 45 9.75 -6.70 -3.67
C HIS A 45 10.28 -7.03 -2.26
N THR A 46 11.40 -7.69 -2.15
CA THR A 46 11.88 -8.26 -0.88
C THR A 46 13.40 -8.21 -0.80
N MET A 47 13.92 -7.83 0.37
CA MET A 47 15.33 -7.96 0.73
C MET A 47 15.45 -8.84 1.97
N SER A 48 16.49 -9.66 2.03
CA SER A 48 16.82 -10.47 3.20
C SER A 48 18.23 -10.12 3.67
N LEU A 49 18.40 -9.94 4.96
CA LEU A 49 19.70 -9.66 5.57
C LEU A 49 19.92 -10.51 6.81
N HIS A 50 21.15 -10.88 7.04
CA HIS A 50 21.58 -11.64 8.22
C HIS A 50 22.53 -10.77 9.03
N THR A 51 22.08 -10.27 10.18
CA THR A 51 22.82 -9.38 11.06
C THR A 51 22.21 -9.34 12.46
N GLU A 52 23.04 -9.10 13.46
CA GLU A 52 22.59 -8.80 14.82
C GLU A 52 22.55 -7.28 15.10
N ASP A 53 23.06 -6.45 14.19
CA ASP A 53 23.08 -5.00 14.35
C ASP A 53 21.74 -4.36 13.92
N ARG A 54 21.00 -3.85 14.91
CA ARG A 54 19.71 -3.19 14.70
C ARG A 54 19.81 -1.91 13.86
N ASN A 55 20.94 -1.22 13.85
CA ASN A 55 21.11 -0.01 13.04
C ASN A 55 21.19 -0.38 11.56
N ILE A 56 21.86 -1.48 11.22
CA ILE A 56 21.87 -2.01 9.85
C ILE A 56 20.45 -2.38 9.41
N VAL A 57 19.68 -3.06 10.26
CA VAL A 57 18.27 -3.40 9.97
C VAL A 57 17.46 -2.13 9.70
N LEU A 58 17.62 -1.08 10.51
CA LEU A 58 16.91 0.19 10.33
C LEU A 58 17.31 0.89 9.03
N GLU A 59 18.57 0.85 8.65
CA GLU A 59 19.01 1.43 7.37
C GLU A 59 18.41 0.68 6.17
N PHE A 60 18.39 -0.64 6.21
CA PHE A 60 17.76 -1.44 5.16
C PHE A 60 16.24 -1.25 5.11
N SER A 61 15.59 -1.02 6.25
CA SER A 61 14.12 -0.79 6.28
C SER A 61 13.67 0.46 5.52
N ARG A 62 14.56 1.39 5.23
CA ARG A 62 14.32 2.61 4.45
C ARG A 62 14.51 2.42 2.94
N LYS A 63 14.89 1.24 2.50
CA LYS A 63 15.22 0.96 1.10
C LYS A 63 13.96 0.53 0.32
N PRO A 64 14.00 0.57 -1.01
CA PRO A 64 12.83 0.35 -1.87
C PRO A 64 12.43 -1.13 -1.95
N ALA A 65 12.09 -1.73 -0.83
CA ALA A 65 11.56 -3.09 -0.72
C ALA A 65 10.38 -3.10 0.25
N SER A 66 9.33 -3.83 -0.08
CA SER A 66 8.13 -3.95 0.75
C SER A 66 8.33 -4.88 1.95
N ARG A 67 9.30 -5.77 1.86
CA ARG A 67 9.65 -6.73 2.93
C ARG A 67 11.14 -6.71 3.17
N ILE A 68 11.51 -6.46 4.42
CA ILE A 68 12.88 -6.62 4.92
C ILE A 68 12.87 -7.80 5.87
N LEU A 69 13.47 -8.90 5.45
CA LEU A 69 13.52 -10.13 6.22
C LEU A 69 14.85 -10.21 6.96
N VAL A 70 14.79 -10.48 8.25
CA VAL A 70 15.99 -10.50 9.10
C VAL A 70 16.23 -11.92 9.61
N ASN A 71 17.45 -12.41 9.41
CA ASN A 71 17.94 -13.71 9.87
C ASN A 71 17.07 -14.91 9.39
N THR A 72 16.49 -14.79 8.20
CA THR A 72 15.73 -15.87 7.55
C THR A 72 15.90 -15.81 6.04
N GLY A 73 15.73 -16.93 5.38
CA GLY A 73 15.81 -17.01 3.92
C GLY A 73 14.63 -16.30 3.25
N SER A 74 14.90 -15.65 2.11
CA SER A 74 13.92 -14.82 1.40
C SER A 74 12.61 -15.55 1.08
N ALA A 75 12.68 -16.79 0.57
CA ALA A 75 11.48 -17.55 0.21
C ALA A 75 10.65 -17.93 1.45
N LEU A 76 11.28 -18.48 2.47
CA LEU A 76 10.60 -18.91 3.70
C LEU A 76 10.06 -17.72 4.49
N GLY A 77 10.85 -16.68 4.64
CA GLY A 77 10.46 -15.48 5.38
C GLY A 77 9.38 -14.69 4.65
N GLY A 78 9.54 -14.48 3.35
CA GLY A 78 8.61 -13.71 2.54
C GLY A 78 7.23 -14.36 2.42
N THR A 79 7.17 -15.66 2.30
CA THR A 79 5.91 -16.41 2.24
C THR A 79 5.21 -16.58 3.61
N GLY A 80 5.82 -16.12 4.68
CA GLY A 80 5.28 -16.26 6.04
C GLY A 80 5.59 -17.59 6.72
N ALA A 81 6.35 -18.49 6.08
CA ALA A 81 6.65 -19.80 6.65
C ALA A 81 7.57 -19.74 7.88
N SER A 82 8.47 -18.78 7.96
CA SER A 82 9.40 -18.56 9.07
C SER A 82 9.25 -17.20 9.75
N THR A 83 8.22 -16.46 9.43
CA THR A 83 7.91 -15.13 9.99
C THR A 83 6.43 -15.03 10.35
N ALA A 84 6.05 -13.92 10.99
CA ALA A 84 4.64 -13.62 11.29
C ALA A 84 3.90 -12.93 10.12
N LEU A 85 4.48 -12.88 8.93
CA LEU A 85 3.77 -12.37 7.75
C LEU A 85 2.61 -13.30 7.38
N PRO A 86 1.50 -12.78 6.86
CA PRO A 86 0.41 -13.62 6.39
C PRO A 86 0.90 -14.63 5.33
N PRO A 87 0.52 -15.91 5.45
CA PRO A 87 0.94 -16.91 4.48
C PRO A 87 0.45 -16.58 3.06
N ALA A 88 1.36 -16.43 2.12
CA ALA A 88 1.04 -16.19 0.71
C ALA A 88 2.22 -16.51 -0.21
N PHE A 89 1.92 -16.98 -1.43
CA PHE A 89 2.89 -17.07 -2.51
C PHE A 89 2.87 -15.87 -3.45
N THR A 90 1.80 -15.07 -3.40
CA THR A 90 1.71 -13.80 -4.13
C THR A 90 2.11 -12.67 -3.20
N LEU A 91 3.21 -12.01 -3.52
CA LEU A 91 3.82 -10.96 -2.71
C LEU A 91 3.74 -9.63 -3.46
N GLY A 92 3.10 -8.64 -2.86
CA GLY A 92 3.01 -7.30 -3.43
C GLY A 92 4.35 -6.57 -3.39
N CYS A 93 4.58 -5.72 -4.38
CA CYS A 93 5.79 -4.88 -4.49
C CYS A 93 5.53 -3.40 -4.20
N GLY A 94 4.28 -3.06 -3.89
CA GLY A 94 3.87 -1.68 -3.61
C GLY A 94 3.98 -0.76 -4.82
N THR A 95 3.84 0.53 -4.56
CA THR A 95 3.86 1.58 -5.60
C THR A 95 5.18 1.58 -6.38
N LEU A 96 6.31 1.38 -5.71
CA LEU A 96 7.63 1.36 -6.35
C LEU A 96 7.76 0.23 -7.37
N GLY A 97 7.16 -0.92 -7.10
CA GLY A 97 7.13 -2.07 -8.01
C GLY A 97 5.95 -2.07 -8.99
N GLY A 98 5.13 -1.02 -8.99
CA GLY A 98 3.93 -0.92 -9.85
C GLY A 98 2.80 -1.86 -9.43
N SER A 99 2.79 -2.32 -8.18
CA SER A 99 1.75 -3.19 -7.62
C SER A 99 0.67 -2.38 -6.90
N SER A 100 -0.55 -2.92 -6.88
CA SER A 100 -1.67 -2.33 -6.14
C SER A 100 -1.54 -2.49 -4.62
N VAL A 101 -0.76 -3.47 -4.16
CA VAL A 101 -0.51 -3.76 -2.74
C VAL A 101 0.98 -3.94 -2.47
N SER A 102 1.42 -3.65 -1.24
CA SER A 102 2.80 -3.84 -0.79
C SER A 102 2.98 -5.08 0.09
N GLU A 103 1.90 -5.66 0.54
CA GLU A 103 1.87 -6.77 1.50
C GLU A 103 1.66 -8.13 0.83
N ASN A 104 1.72 -9.20 1.62
CA ASN A 104 1.36 -10.54 1.18
C ASN A 104 -0.12 -10.58 0.81
N VAL A 105 -0.44 -11.07 -0.38
CA VAL A 105 -1.82 -11.12 -0.87
C VAL A 105 -2.58 -12.24 -0.17
N THR A 106 -3.64 -11.87 0.53
CA THR A 106 -4.52 -12.78 1.27
C THR A 106 -5.93 -12.78 0.65
N PRO A 107 -6.83 -13.68 1.06
CA PRO A 107 -8.23 -13.64 0.62
C PRO A 107 -8.93 -12.30 0.86
N MET A 108 -8.48 -11.52 1.85
CA MET A 108 -9.03 -10.19 2.14
C MET A 108 -8.83 -9.19 1.00
N HIS A 109 -7.82 -9.37 0.16
CA HIS A 109 -7.58 -8.54 -1.03
C HIS A 109 -8.57 -8.83 -2.17
N LEU A 110 -9.29 -9.95 -2.10
CA LEU A 110 -10.33 -10.34 -3.07
C LEU A 110 -11.73 -9.96 -2.61
N VAL A 111 -11.87 -9.47 -1.36
CA VAL A 111 -13.16 -9.10 -0.76
C VAL A 111 -13.42 -7.62 -1.01
N ASN A 112 -14.59 -7.30 -1.57
CA ASN A 112 -15.04 -5.93 -1.69
C ASN A 112 -15.68 -5.46 -0.37
N ILE A 113 -14.94 -4.71 0.42
CA ILE A 113 -15.38 -4.18 1.72
C ILE A 113 -16.12 -2.87 1.48
N LYS A 114 -17.43 -2.86 1.69
CA LYS A 114 -18.24 -1.64 1.69
C LYS A 114 -18.22 -1.00 3.07
N LYS A 115 -18.04 0.31 3.11
CA LYS A 115 -18.09 1.10 4.33
C LYS A 115 -19.27 2.05 4.26
N VAL A 116 -20.10 2.06 5.31
CA VAL A 116 -21.14 3.06 5.52
C VAL A 116 -20.62 4.04 6.55
N ALA A 117 -20.57 5.30 6.20
CA ALA A 117 -20.07 6.35 7.09
C ALA A 117 -21.12 7.44 7.26
N TYR A 118 -21.38 7.82 8.51
CA TYR A 118 -22.28 8.91 8.86
C TYR A 118 -21.46 10.17 9.16
N GLY A 119 -21.95 11.32 8.74
CA GLY A 119 -21.40 12.61 9.15
C GLY A 119 -21.59 12.79 10.66
N ILE A 120 -20.51 12.98 11.39
CA ILE A 120 -20.51 13.18 12.84
C ILE A 120 -19.99 14.56 13.25
N LYS A 121 -19.49 15.32 12.27
CA LYS A 121 -18.98 16.68 12.49
C LYS A 121 -19.50 17.60 11.39
N ASP A 122 -19.83 18.82 11.77
CA ASP A 122 -20.15 19.87 10.80
C ASP A 122 -18.83 20.37 10.18
N CYS A 123 -18.79 20.49 8.83
CA CYS A 123 -17.60 20.94 8.12
C CYS A 123 -17.24 22.40 8.47
N THR A 124 -18.20 23.22 8.86
CA THR A 124 -17.95 24.60 9.28
C THR A 124 -17.16 24.65 10.58
N THR A 125 -17.40 23.73 11.51
CA THR A 125 -16.62 23.65 12.78
C THR A 125 -15.22 23.14 12.54
N LEU A 126 -15.03 22.18 11.61
CA LEU A 126 -13.71 21.64 11.27
C LEU A 126 -12.78 22.70 10.68
N ILE A 127 -13.33 23.62 9.89
CA ILE A 127 -12.57 24.71 9.29
C ILE A 127 -12.24 25.80 10.31
N ALA A 128 -13.17 26.09 11.24
CA ALA A 128 -12.96 27.08 12.29
C ALA A 128 -11.88 26.67 13.31
N ASP A 129 -11.73 25.37 13.58
CA ASP A 129 -10.83 24.84 14.59
C ASP A 129 -9.39 24.61 14.09
N ASP A 130 -9.16 24.59 12.78
CA ASP A 130 -7.82 24.39 12.21
C ASP A 130 -7.26 25.68 11.59
N PRO A 131 -6.24 26.29 12.22
CA PRO A 131 -5.64 27.54 11.72
C PRO A 131 -4.97 27.38 10.35
N THR A 132 -4.67 26.15 9.90
CA THR A 132 -4.09 25.90 8.56
C THR A 132 -5.12 26.08 7.45
N PHE A 133 -6.41 25.96 7.75
CA PHE A 133 -7.52 26.20 6.81
C PHE A 133 -8.02 27.65 6.79
N ASN A 134 -7.55 28.52 7.68
CA ASN A 134 -7.89 29.96 7.71
C ASN A 134 -7.15 30.74 6.60
N HIS A 135 -6.93 30.15 5.45
CA HIS A 135 -6.36 30.86 4.32
C HIS A 135 -7.43 31.75 3.67
N PRO A 136 -7.16 33.06 3.42
CA PRO A 136 -8.15 34.00 2.86
C PRO A 136 -8.79 33.52 1.54
N GLU A 137 -8.03 32.78 0.72
CA GLU A 137 -8.52 32.22 -0.52
C GLU A 137 -9.55 31.08 -0.33
N LEU A 138 -9.42 30.29 0.73
CA LEU A 138 -10.38 29.23 1.07
C LEU A 138 -11.67 29.81 1.67
N LEU A 139 -11.58 30.91 2.41
CA LEU A 139 -12.74 31.60 2.98
C LEU A 139 -13.60 32.24 1.89
N SER A 140 -13.01 32.66 0.76
CA SER A 140 -13.77 33.21 -0.36
C SER A 140 -14.64 32.20 -1.09
N VAL A 141 -14.27 30.93 -1.08
CA VAL A 141 -15.07 29.83 -1.66
C VAL A 141 -16.27 29.50 -0.78
N GLN A 142 -16.19 29.69 0.53
CA GLN A 142 -17.28 29.41 1.46
C GLN A 142 -18.43 30.41 1.40
N GLN A 143 -18.17 31.65 0.97
CA GLN A 143 -19.22 32.68 0.86
C GLN A 143 -20.24 32.37 -0.25
N GLY A 144 -19.95 31.39 -1.14
CA GLY A 144 -20.86 30.89 -2.16
C GLY A 144 -21.77 29.73 -1.71
N CYS A 145 -21.49 29.07 -0.59
CA CYS A 145 -22.29 27.96 -0.04
C CYS A 145 -23.05 28.39 1.23
N THR A 146 -24.17 29.03 1.08
CA THR A 146 -25.11 29.15 2.20
C THR A 146 -25.78 27.81 2.47
N PRO A 147 -26.09 27.44 3.72
CA PRO A 147 -26.80 26.19 4.04
C PRO A 147 -28.09 25.96 3.26
N ALA A 148 -28.74 27.03 2.81
CA ALA A 148 -29.93 26.98 1.98
C ALA A 148 -29.68 26.53 0.53
N THR A 149 -28.46 26.71 0.00
CA THR A 149 -28.10 26.28 -1.35
C THR A 149 -27.55 24.86 -1.40
N CYS A 150 -27.05 24.30 -0.30
CA CYS A 150 -26.66 22.90 -0.22
C CYS A 150 -27.86 21.94 -0.12
N SER A 151 -29.01 22.40 0.36
CA SER A 151 -30.22 21.56 0.53
C SER A 151 -31.08 21.46 -0.73
N THR A 152 -30.83 22.27 -1.76
CA THR A 152 -31.64 22.34 -2.98
C THR A 152 -30.89 22.01 -4.27
N ALA A 153 -29.71 21.45 -4.20
CA ALA A 153 -29.13 20.82 -5.38
C ALA A 153 -30.05 19.66 -5.77
N ALA A 154 -30.81 19.86 -6.84
CA ALA A 154 -31.57 18.79 -7.46
C ALA A 154 -30.63 17.59 -7.65
N PRO A 155 -31.10 16.37 -7.41
CA PRO A 155 -30.28 15.18 -7.61
C PRO A 155 -29.75 15.24 -9.03
N ALA A 156 -28.41 15.24 -9.14
CA ALA A 156 -27.77 15.10 -10.43
C ALA A 156 -28.39 13.87 -11.11
N GLN A 157 -28.77 14.00 -12.38
CA GLN A 157 -29.42 12.93 -13.18
C GLN A 157 -28.43 11.76 -13.46
N ASN A 158 -27.73 11.31 -12.45
CA ASN A 158 -26.73 10.23 -12.53
C ASN A 158 -27.23 8.90 -11.96
N GLY A 159 -28.52 8.60 -12.10
CA GLY A 159 -29.04 7.25 -11.85
C GLY A 159 -28.96 6.74 -10.41
N TYR A 160 -28.58 7.56 -9.45
CA TYR A 160 -28.57 7.19 -8.03
C TYR A 160 -29.94 7.52 -7.41
N LEU A 161 -30.62 6.48 -6.94
CA LEU A 161 -31.88 6.63 -6.18
C LEU A 161 -31.57 7.28 -4.81
N SER A 162 -32.44 8.17 -4.39
CA SER A 162 -32.41 8.67 -3.02
C SER A 162 -32.69 7.53 -2.02
N PRO A 163 -32.27 7.62 -0.75
CA PRO A 163 -32.57 6.60 0.26
C PRO A 163 -34.06 6.27 0.36
N ALA A 164 -34.95 7.25 0.17
CA ALA A 164 -36.39 7.08 0.20
C ALA A 164 -36.92 6.30 -1.03
N GLU A 165 -36.40 6.60 -2.22
CA GLU A 165 -36.72 5.88 -3.46
C GLU A 165 -36.18 4.46 -3.46
N TYR A 166 -34.99 4.25 -2.84
CA TYR A 166 -34.41 2.94 -2.64
C TYR A 166 -35.27 2.06 -1.71
N GLN A 167 -35.82 2.64 -0.64
CA GLN A 167 -36.73 1.94 0.28
C GLN A 167 -38.07 1.60 -0.39
N GLN A 168 -38.65 2.48 -1.21
CA GLN A 168 -39.87 2.20 -1.92
C GLN A 168 -39.73 1.09 -2.97
N ASN A 169 -38.61 1.04 -3.67
CA ASN A 169 -38.36 0.02 -4.70
C ASN A 169 -37.97 -1.36 -4.11
N ASN A 170 -37.56 -1.42 -2.86
CA ASN A 170 -37.09 -2.66 -2.19
C ASN A 170 -37.95 -3.11 -1.01
N SER A 171 -39.18 -2.59 -0.86
CA SER A 171 -40.10 -2.93 0.24
C SER A 171 -40.54 -4.42 0.27
N GLY A 172 -40.05 -5.25 -0.64
CA GLY A 172 -40.36 -6.69 -0.69
C GLY A 172 -39.16 -7.62 -0.47
N ILE A 173 -37.95 -7.10 -0.21
CA ILE A 173 -36.76 -7.93 -0.05
C ILE A 173 -36.36 -7.96 1.43
N SER A 174 -36.72 -9.04 2.13
CA SER A 174 -36.18 -9.30 3.47
C SER A 174 -34.79 -9.93 3.33
N TYR A 175 -33.76 -9.24 3.81
CA TYR A 175 -32.43 -9.83 3.94
C TYR A 175 -32.38 -10.66 5.22
N GLY A 176 -32.35 -11.98 5.07
CA GLY A 176 -31.99 -12.86 6.17
C GLY A 176 -30.52 -12.67 6.49
N VAL A 177 -30.22 -12.17 7.69
CA VAL A 177 -28.86 -12.21 8.23
C VAL A 177 -28.66 -13.65 8.71
N GLY A 178 -27.98 -14.45 7.89
CA GLY A 178 -27.42 -15.73 8.38
C GLY A 178 -26.17 -15.43 9.21
N CYS A 179 -26.15 -15.92 10.44
CA CYS A 179 -24.95 -15.99 11.29
C CYS A 179 -23.91 -16.93 10.71
#